data_015d30018242479e568a4210df5e6a4e
#
_entry.id   015d30018242479e568a4210df5e6a4e
#
_cell.length_a   1.000
_cell.length_b   1.000
_cell.length_c   1.000
_cell.angle_alpha   90.00
_cell.angle_beta   90.00
_cell.angle_gamma   90.00
#
_symmetry.space_group_name_H-M   'P 1'
#
loop_
_entity.id
_entity.type
_entity.pdbx_description
1 polymer ?
#
loop_
_entity_poly.entity_id
_entity_poly.type
_entity_poly.pdbx_seq_one_letter_code
_entity_poly.pdbx_strand_id
1 'polypeptide(L)'
;MQGACSPFLLRLFLPLLAAVLGAGCAVVAPEEEVSDPLEPVNRAIYQFNEQFDRYLLKPVAQGYQDYVPAPARKRVSNFYSNLGEPLTATNQVLQGKFEQGAGDSTRFIFNTTFGVLGLFDVATPMGLPRHDEDFGQTFAKWGFGEGWYLVLPFLGPSTVRDTAGMVPDGYLNPLYYVDDESWKYGLVALRVVDTRARLLGASRVRDTAALDGYLFTREAYRQHRWNRIHDGNPPPPSFDLD
;
A
#
# COMPACT_ATOMS: atom_id res chain seq x y z
N MET A 1 -10.49 19.56 -31.79
CA MET A 1 -11.35 20.33 -30.86
C MET A 1 -10.58 20.44 -29.55
N GLN A 2 -10.05 21.62 -29.26
CA GLN A 2 -9.22 21.89 -28.08
C GLN A 2 -10.17 22.17 -26.91
N GLY A 3 -10.16 21.26 -25.91
CA GLY A 3 -10.87 21.47 -24.65
C GLY A 3 -10.05 22.39 -23.75
N ALA A 4 -10.43 23.64 -23.65
CA ALA A 4 -9.85 24.61 -22.74
C ALA A 4 -10.18 24.21 -21.29
N CYS A 5 -9.16 23.83 -20.53
CA CYS A 5 -9.26 23.60 -19.10
C CYS A 5 -9.63 24.93 -18.41
N SER A 6 -10.77 24.98 -17.72
CA SER A 6 -11.31 26.20 -17.12
C SER A 6 -10.38 26.73 -16.02
N PRO A 7 -9.91 28.00 -16.09
CA PRO A 7 -9.02 28.59 -15.08
C PRO A 7 -9.68 28.76 -13.70
N PHE A 8 -10.95 28.48 -13.60
CA PHE A 8 -11.72 28.57 -12.36
C PHE A 8 -11.41 27.46 -11.38
N LEU A 9 -11.18 26.23 -11.87
CA LEU A 9 -10.81 25.09 -11.03
C LEU A 9 -9.38 25.24 -10.47
N LEU A 10 -8.45 25.81 -11.24
CA LEU A 10 -7.08 26.03 -10.80
C LEU A 10 -7.00 27.06 -9.65
N ARG A 11 -7.91 28.05 -9.60
CA ARG A 11 -7.96 29.07 -8.54
C ARG A 11 -8.56 28.55 -7.23
N LEU A 12 -9.35 27.46 -7.27
CA LEU A 12 -9.91 26.83 -6.08
C LEU A 12 -8.95 25.83 -5.43
N PHE A 13 -8.12 25.16 -6.24
CA PHE A 13 -7.16 24.15 -5.77
C PHE A 13 -5.89 24.76 -5.18
N LEU A 14 -5.47 25.94 -5.64
CA LEU A 14 -4.22 26.57 -5.16
C LEU A 14 -4.24 26.94 -3.66
N PRO A 15 -5.30 27.54 -3.08
CA PRO A 15 -5.36 27.83 -1.65
C PRO A 15 -5.56 26.56 -0.79
N LEU A 16 -6.22 25.52 -1.33
CA LEU A 16 -6.36 24.25 -0.63
C LEU A 16 -5.01 23.52 -0.52
N LEU A 17 -4.21 23.56 -1.58
CA LEU A 17 -2.85 23.01 -1.60
C LEU A 17 -1.91 23.78 -0.66
N ALA A 18 -2.05 25.11 -0.58
CA ALA A 18 -1.25 25.95 0.33
C ALA A 18 -1.61 25.71 1.81
N ALA A 19 -2.86 25.40 2.13
CA ALA A 19 -3.29 25.08 3.49
C ALA A 19 -2.76 23.70 3.95
N VAL A 20 -2.56 22.75 3.04
CA VAL A 20 -1.97 21.44 3.33
C VAL A 20 -0.45 21.54 3.53
N LEU A 21 0.23 22.46 2.84
CA LEU A 21 1.67 22.67 2.97
C LEU A 21 2.09 23.39 4.27
N GLY A 22 1.14 23.99 5.01
CA GLY A 22 1.41 24.68 6.28
C GLY A 22 1.40 23.78 7.52
N ALA A 23 0.97 22.52 7.42
CA ALA A 23 0.96 21.56 8.53
C ALA A 23 2.27 20.75 8.55
N GLY A 24 3.41 21.46 8.57
CA GLY A 24 4.73 20.84 8.61
C GLY A 24 5.06 20.28 9.97
N CYS A 25 5.62 19.07 9.96
CA CYS A 25 6.63 18.52 10.88
C CYS A 25 6.18 18.04 12.25
N ALA A 26 5.91 16.73 12.32
CA ALA A 26 6.58 15.89 13.31
C ALA A 26 6.49 14.44 12.81
N VAL A 27 7.61 13.83 12.45
CA VAL A 27 7.73 12.38 12.35
C VAL A 27 7.75 11.89 13.79
N VAL A 28 6.58 11.53 14.31
CA VAL A 28 6.42 11.01 15.66
C VAL A 28 6.64 9.49 15.62
N ALA A 29 7.51 9.00 16.49
CA ALA A 29 7.69 7.57 16.71
C ALA A 29 6.37 6.93 17.23
N PRO A 30 6.10 5.63 16.97
CA PRO A 30 4.83 4.97 17.29
C PRO A 30 4.46 4.87 18.78
N GLU A 31 5.30 5.31 19.70
CA GLU A 31 5.12 5.15 21.15
C GLU A 31 4.33 6.26 21.85
N GLU A 32 4.09 7.39 21.21
CA GLU A 32 3.15 8.35 21.79
C GLU A 32 1.72 7.82 21.67
N GLU A 33 0.96 7.93 22.76
CA GLU A 33 -0.47 7.62 22.84
C GLU A 33 -1.20 8.47 21.79
N VAL A 34 -1.26 7.91 20.56
CA VAL A 34 -1.77 8.68 19.42
C VAL A 34 -3.24 8.85 19.59
N SER A 35 -3.61 10.10 19.86
CA SER A 35 -4.99 10.53 19.78
C SER A 35 -5.60 10.11 18.44
N ASP A 36 -6.57 9.20 18.49
CA ASP A 36 -7.38 8.82 17.34
C ASP A 36 -8.73 9.58 17.39
N PRO A 37 -8.76 10.83 16.93
CA PRO A 37 -9.97 11.65 17.03
C PRO A 37 -11.12 11.11 16.18
N LEU A 38 -10.82 10.21 15.24
CA LEU A 38 -11.79 9.58 14.34
C LEU A 38 -12.12 8.14 14.76
N GLU A 39 -11.69 7.70 15.94
CA GLU A 39 -11.89 6.31 16.40
C GLU A 39 -13.35 5.81 16.26
N PRO A 40 -14.40 6.57 16.63
CA PRO A 40 -15.76 6.09 16.47
C PRO A 40 -16.13 5.79 15.01
N VAL A 41 -15.69 6.64 14.07
CA VAL A 41 -15.92 6.46 12.63
C VAL A 41 -15.06 5.33 12.09
N ASN A 42 -13.78 5.30 12.46
CA ASN A 42 -12.85 4.25 12.07
C ASN A 42 -13.32 2.87 12.52
N ARG A 43 -13.82 2.74 13.75
CA ARG A 43 -14.40 1.47 14.27
C ARG A 43 -15.64 1.03 13.50
N ALA A 44 -16.51 1.96 13.11
CA ALA A 44 -17.69 1.62 12.31
C ALA A 44 -17.30 1.08 10.92
N ILE A 45 -16.33 1.74 10.25
CA ILE A 45 -15.82 1.29 8.96
C ILE A 45 -15.04 -0.02 9.11
N TYR A 46 -14.24 -0.17 10.17
CA TYR A 46 -13.53 -1.41 10.48
C TYR A 46 -14.53 -2.58 10.62
N GLN A 47 -15.61 -2.41 11.37
CA GLN A 47 -16.65 -3.43 11.52
C GLN A 47 -17.32 -3.77 10.19
N PHE A 48 -17.61 -2.76 9.35
CA PHE A 48 -18.11 -2.98 8.00
C PHE A 48 -17.13 -3.83 7.18
N ASN A 49 -15.84 -3.47 7.16
CA ASN A 49 -14.80 -4.20 6.45
C ASN A 49 -14.66 -5.64 6.96
N GLU A 50 -14.72 -5.87 8.30
CA GLU A 50 -14.68 -7.20 8.90
C GLU A 50 -15.90 -8.07 8.50
N GLN A 51 -17.09 -7.48 8.42
CA GLN A 51 -18.27 -8.20 7.94
C GLN A 51 -18.13 -8.56 6.46
N PHE A 52 -17.71 -7.60 5.63
CA PHE A 52 -17.48 -7.84 4.21
C PHE A 52 -16.40 -8.92 3.98
N ASP A 53 -15.30 -8.86 4.74
CA ASP A 53 -14.27 -9.90 4.68
C ASP A 53 -14.80 -11.26 5.09
N ARG A 54 -15.46 -11.34 6.24
CA ARG A 54 -15.96 -12.59 6.82
C ARG A 54 -16.95 -13.31 5.89
N TYR A 55 -17.86 -12.58 5.26
CA TYR A 55 -18.92 -13.18 4.47
C TYR A 55 -18.58 -13.30 2.97
N LEU A 56 -17.64 -12.53 2.46
CA LEU A 56 -17.30 -12.55 1.04
C LEU A 56 -15.83 -12.84 0.77
N LEU A 57 -14.89 -11.98 1.21
CA LEU A 57 -13.50 -12.10 0.78
C LEU A 57 -12.81 -13.33 1.38
N LYS A 58 -12.99 -13.59 2.67
CA LYS A 58 -12.34 -14.73 3.35
C LYS A 58 -12.76 -16.08 2.77
N PRO A 59 -14.07 -16.38 2.56
CA PRO A 59 -14.47 -17.62 1.88
C PRO A 59 -13.91 -17.77 0.47
N VAL A 60 -13.95 -16.70 -0.35
CA VAL A 60 -13.40 -16.72 -1.70
C VAL A 60 -11.88 -16.95 -1.68
N ALA A 61 -11.15 -16.27 -0.78
CA ALA A 61 -9.71 -16.44 -0.62
C ALA A 61 -9.32 -17.84 -0.12
N GLN A 62 -10.14 -18.45 0.75
CA GLN A 62 -9.97 -19.84 1.18
C GLN A 62 -10.17 -20.79 0.00
N GLY A 63 -11.27 -20.64 -0.77
CA GLY A 63 -11.50 -21.42 -1.97
C GLY A 63 -10.36 -21.28 -2.99
N TYR A 64 -9.84 -20.07 -3.19
CA TYR A 64 -8.66 -19.85 -4.02
C TYR A 64 -7.42 -20.59 -3.50
N GLN A 65 -7.20 -20.63 -2.18
CA GLN A 65 -6.10 -21.41 -1.61
C GLN A 65 -6.28 -22.93 -1.77
N ASP A 66 -7.51 -23.41 -1.63
CA ASP A 66 -7.81 -24.84 -1.60
C ASP A 66 -7.81 -25.45 -3.01
N TYR A 67 -8.32 -24.71 -4.02
CA TYR A 67 -8.48 -25.22 -5.38
C TYR A 67 -7.36 -24.81 -6.34
N VAL A 68 -6.66 -23.69 -6.09
CA VAL A 68 -5.58 -23.25 -6.99
C VAL A 68 -4.23 -23.75 -6.46
N PRO A 69 -3.47 -24.56 -7.22
CA PRO A 69 -2.18 -25.09 -6.79
C PRO A 69 -1.19 -23.97 -6.41
N ALA A 70 -0.38 -24.20 -5.37
CA ALA A 70 0.60 -23.22 -4.87
C ALA A 70 1.53 -22.65 -5.96
N PRO A 71 2.03 -23.44 -6.94
CA PRO A 71 2.83 -22.88 -8.03
C PRO A 71 2.06 -21.87 -8.90
N ALA A 72 0.77 -22.10 -9.17
CA ALA A 72 -0.05 -21.18 -9.94
C ALA A 72 -0.30 -19.88 -9.15
N ARG A 73 -0.63 -19.96 -7.86
CA ARG A 73 -0.78 -18.80 -6.97
C ARG A 73 0.50 -17.97 -6.90
N LYS A 74 1.67 -18.63 -6.84
CA LYS A 74 2.96 -17.93 -6.86
C LYS A 74 3.15 -17.13 -8.16
N ARG A 75 2.74 -17.65 -9.31
CA ARG A 75 2.82 -16.92 -10.59
C ARG A 75 1.90 -15.71 -10.63
N VAL A 76 0.67 -15.86 -10.12
CA VAL A 76 -0.27 -14.73 -9.99
C VAL A 76 0.33 -13.65 -9.10
N SER A 77 0.87 -14.03 -7.95
CA SER A 77 1.51 -13.10 -7.03
C SER A 77 2.73 -12.40 -7.64
N ASN A 78 3.58 -13.15 -8.38
CA ASN A 78 4.73 -12.57 -9.09
C ASN A 78 4.29 -11.56 -10.15
N PHE A 79 3.26 -11.88 -10.93
CA PHE A 79 2.70 -10.98 -11.94
C PHE A 79 2.27 -9.64 -11.34
N TYR A 80 1.47 -9.64 -10.24
CA TYR A 80 1.07 -8.41 -9.59
C TYR A 80 2.22 -7.67 -8.92
N SER A 81 3.22 -8.40 -8.44
CA SER A 81 4.45 -7.80 -7.93
C SER A 81 5.21 -7.07 -9.03
N ASN A 82 5.36 -7.71 -10.19
CA ASN A 82 6.02 -7.11 -11.34
C ASN A 82 5.28 -5.86 -11.86
N LEU A 83 3.95 -5.87 -11.83
CA LEU A 83 3.15 -4.68 -12.16
C LEU A 83 3.37 -3.51 -11.18
N GLY A 84 3.79 -3.78 -9.96
CA GLY A 84 4.12 -2.76 -8.96
C GLY A 84 5.53 -2.19 -9.08
N GLU A 85 6.47 -2.88 -9.76
CA GLU A 85 7.87 -2.46 -9.85
C GLU A 85 8.08 -1.03 -10.43
N PRO A 86 7.33 -0.57 -11.48
CA PRO A 86 7.47 0.81 -11.96
C PRO A 86 7.09 1.85 -10.90
N LEU A 87 6.08 1.57 -10.07
CA LEU A 87 5.69 2.43 -8.95
C LEU A 87 6.80 2.47 -7.91
N THR A 88 7.31 1.29 -7.51
CA THR A 88 8.42 1.15 -6.55
C THR A 88 9.65 1.90 -7.03
N ALA A 89 10.11 1.66 -8.26
CA ALA A 89 11.28 2.32 -8.83
C ALA A 89 11.13 3.84 -8.89
N THR A 90 9.94 4.34 -9.26
CA THR A 90 9.66 5.78 -9.28
C THR A 90 9.78 6.38 -7.88
N ASN A 91 9.18 5.75 -6.87
CA ASN A 91 9.23 6.24 -5.50
C ASN A 91 10.66 6.19 -4.92
N GLN A 92 11.46 5.18 -5.24
CA GLN A 92 12.86 5.12 -4.84
C GLN A 92 13.68 6.28 -5.42
N VAL A 93 13.48 6.58 -6.70
CA VAL A 93 14.13 7.75 -7.33
C VAL A 93 13.70 9.05 -6.65
N LEU A 94 12.42 9.22 -6.35
CA LEU A 94 11.87 10.40 -5.65
C LEU A 94 12.36 10.52 -4.20
N GLN A 95 12.75 9.40 -3.59
CA GLN A 95 13.37 9.35 -2.25
C GLN A 95 14.90 9.50 -2.29
N GLY A 96 15.52 9.62 -3.48
CA GLY A 96 16.96 9.71 -3.64
C GLY A 96 17.70 8.36 -3.59
N LYS A 97 16.98 7.24 -3.60
CA LYS A 97 17.52 5.86 -3.56
C LYS A 97 17.79 5.36 -4.99
N PHE A 98 18.68 6.03 -5.72
CA PHE A 98 18.88 5.77 -7.16
C PHE A 98 19.37 4.36 -7.49
N GLU A 99 20.23 3.77 -6.65
CA GLU A 99 20.73 2.40 -6.84
C GLU A 99 19.57 1.37 -6.75
N GLN A 100 18.73 1.49 -5.73
CA GLN A 100 17.55 0.63 -5.55
C GLN A 100 16.56 0.84 -6.70
N GLY A 101 16.32 2.10 -7.10
CA GLY A 101 15.44 2.42 -8.23
C GLY A 101 15.92 1.84 -9.55
N ALA A 102 17.22 1.85 -9.81
CA ALA A 102 17.82 1.19 -10.96
C ALA A 102 17.69 -0.34 -10.87
N GLY A 103 17.88 -0.90 -9.67
CA GLY A 103 17.68 -2.32 -9.39
C GLY A 103 16.26 -2.78 -9.70
N ASP A 104 15.25 -2.08 -9.17
CA ASP A 104 13.84 -2.46 -9.41
C ASP A 104 13.38 -2.19 -10.84
N SER A 105 13.92 -1.15 -11.50
CA SER A 105 13.72 -0.96 -12.95
C SER A 105 14.27 -2.15 -13.75
N THR A 106 15.45 -2.65 -13.37
CA THR A 106 16.07 -3.83 -13.99
C THR A 106 15.25 -5.08 -13.72
N ARG A 107 14.76 -5.25 -12.49
CA ARG A 107 13.82 -6.34 -12.14
C ARG A 107 12.60 -6.35 -13.04
N PHE A 108 11.96 -5.18 -13.20
CA PHE A 108 10.80 -5.04 -14.09
C PHE A 108 11.08 -5.51 -15.51
N ILE A 109 12.22 -5.04 -16.10
CA ILE A 109 12.62 -5.41 -17.46
C ILE A 109 12.87 -6.92 -17.57
N PHE A 110 13.65 -7.50 -16.65
CA PHE A 110 14.00 -8.92 -16.71
C PHE A 110 12.79 -9.82 -16.46
N ASN A 111 11.98 -9.51 -15.45
CA ASN A 111 10.80 -10.30 -15.15
C ASN A 111 9.72 -10.17 -16.23
N THR A 112 9.60 -9.00 -16.88
CA THR A 112 8.65 -8.82 -17.98
C THR A 112 9.09 -9.56 -19.24
N THR A 113 10.39 -9.50 -19.60
CA THR A 113 10.93 -10.09 -20.83
C THR A 113 11.19 -11.60 -20.68
N PHE A 114 12.02 -11.98 -19.73
CA PHE A 114 12.42 -13.36 -19.51
C PHE A 114 11.50 -14.11 -18.55
N GLY A 115 10.80 -13.40 -17.68
CA GLY A 115 9.83 -13.95 -16.73
C GLY A 115 8.40 -14.04 -17.27
N VAL A 116 8.19 -13.89 -18.58
CA VAL A 116 6.87 -13.96 -19.24
C VAL A 116 5.87 -13.01 -18.56
N LEU A 117 6.04 -11.71 -18.79
CA LEU A 117 5.23 -10.63 -18.18
C LEU A 117 5.22 -10.66 -16.64
N GLY A 118 6.28 -11.16 -16.02
CA GLY A 118 6.41 -11.21 -14.57
C GLY A 118 5.79 -12.45 -13.90
N LEU A 119 5.28 -13.42 -14.63
CA LEU A 119 4.81 -14.69 -14.06
C LEU A 119 5.93 -15.46 -13.36
N PHE A 120 7.17 -15.31 -13.84
CA PHE A 120 8.37 -15.90 -13.23
C PHE A 120 9.29 -14.79 -12.75
N ASP A 121 9.68 -14.88 -11.49
CA ASP A 121 10.68 -13.97 -10.91
C ASP A 121 12.08 -14.50 -11.24
N VAL A 122 12.66 -14.01 -12.32
CA VAL A 122 14.02 -14.34 -12.76
C VAL A 122 15.06 -13.38 -12.18
N ALA A 123 14.64 -12.22 -11.69
CA ALA A 123 15.51 -11.19 -11.16
C ALA A 123 16.05 -11.54 -9.76
N THR A 124 15.23 -12.14 -8.89
CA THR A 124 15.66 -12.55 -7.53
C THR A 124 16.84 -13.54 -7.55
N PRO A 125 16.84 -14.62 -8.36
CA PRO A 125 18.00 -15.50 -8.47
C PRO A 125 19.26 -14.82 -9.03
N MET A 126 19.10 -13.68 -9.73
CA MET A 126 20.23 -12.89 -10.24
C MET A 126 20.84 -11.95 -9.19
N GLY A 127 20.34 -11.98 -7.96
CA GLY A 127 20.83 -11.15 -6.85
C GLY A 127 20.22 -9.75 -6.79
N LEU A 128 19.13 -9.49 -7.52
CA LEU A 128 18.41 -8.24 -7.45
C LEU A 128 17.33 -8.35 -6.34
N PRO A 129 17.50 -7.71 -5.17
CA PRO A 129 16.52 -7.73 -4.10
C PRO A 129 15.23 -7.02 -4.55
N ARG A 130 14.10 -7.43 -3.98
CA ARG A 130 12.82 -6.77 -4.21
C ARG A 130 12.55 -5.76 -3.11
N HIS A 131 12.11 -4.58 -3.51
CA HIS A 131 11.62 -3.55 -2.61
C HIS A 131 10.12 -3.33 -2.81
N ASP A 132 9.53 -2.50 -1.98
CA ASP A 132 8.10 -2.16 -2.04
C ASP A 132 7.91 -0.74 -1.51
N GLU A 133 7.76 0.20 -2.42
CA GLU A 133 7.66 1.63 -2.15
C GLU A 133 6.37 2.20 -2.72
N ASP A 134 5.87 3.23 -2.06
CA ASP A 134 4.67 3.97 -2.46
C ASP A 134 4.80 5.47 -2.13
N PHE A 135 3.88 6.29 -2.65
CA PHE A 135 3.92 7.72 -2.42
C PHE A 135 3.70 8.13 -0.96
N GLY A 136 3.00 7.34 -0.15
CA GLY A 136 2.89 7.60 1.27
C GLY A 136 4.26 7.54 1.98
N GLN A 137 5.13 6.58 1.59
CA GLN A 137 6.52 6.52 2.06
C GLN A 137 7.35 7.68 1.52
N THR A 138 7.19 8.04 0.26
CA THR A 138 7.86 9.19 -0.36
C THR A 138 7.48 10.48 0.34
N PHE A 139 6.21 10.70 0.63
CA PHE A 139 5.76 11.86 1.40
C PHE A 139 6.34 11.87 2.82
N ALA A 140 6.45 10.71 3.47
CA ALA A 140 7.13 10.62 4.77
C ALA A 140 8.61 11.02 4.68
N LYS A 141 9.34 10.55 3.68
CA LYS A 141 10.74 10.94 3.42
C LYS A 141 10.89 12.43 3.11
N TRP A 142 9.88 13.05 2.53
CA TRP A 142 9.84 14.50 2.30
C TRP A 142 9.44 15.31 3.54
N GLY A 143 9.19 14.64 4.69
CA GLY A 143 8.89 15.28 5.97
C GLY A 143 7.41 15.50 6.24
N PHE A 144 6.51 14.96 5.41
CA PHE A 144 5.08 15.02 5.72
C PHE A 144 4.74 14.05 6.85
N GLY A 145 4.11 14.55 7.90
CA GLY A 145 3.59 13.76 9.00
C GLY A 145 2.49 12.78 8.56
N GLU A 146 2.23 11.74 9.34
CA GLU A 146 1.20 10.74 8.99
C GLU A 146 -0.23 11.31 9.01
N GLY A 147 -0.48 12.35 9.80
CA GLY A 147 -1.81 12.89 10.05
C GLY A 147 -2.66 11.91 10.87
N TRP A 148 -3.98 12.03 10.77
CA TRP A 148 -4.90 11.16 11.49
C TRP A 148 -4.91 9.74 10.91
N TYR A 149 -5.07 8.77 11.79
CA TYR A 149 -5.35 7.40 11.37
C TYR A 149 -6.75 7.30 10.76
N LEU A 150 -6.87 6.56 9.68
CA LEU A 150 -8.10 6.36 8.91
C LEU A 150 -8.31 4.87 8.66
N VAL A 151 -9.56 4.45 8.68
CA VAL A 151 -9.95 3.16 8.10
C VAL A 151 -10.78 3.44 6.85
N LEU A 152 -10.31 2.98 5.71
CA LEU A 152 -10.99 3.19 4.44
C LEU A 152 -11.93 2.02 4.13
N PRO A 153 -13.15 2.29 3.62
CA PRO A 153 -14.05 1.22 3.18
C PRO A 153 -13.37 0.32 2.14
N PHE A 154 -13.42 -0.99 2.34
CA PHE A 154 -12.81 -2.05 1.52
C PHE A 154 -11.27 -2.06 1.48
N LEU A 155 -10.60 -0.91 1.66
CA LEU A 155 -9.14 -0.79 1.56
C LEU A 155 -8.43 -1.04 2.90
N GLY A 156 -9.13 -0.86 4.03
CA GLY A 156 -8.61 -1.12 5.37
C GLY A 156 -7.83 0.05 5.98
N PRO A 157 -6.83 -0.22 6.84
CA PRO A 157 -6.10 0.80 7.59
C PRO A 157 -5.27 1.70 6.70
N SER A 158 -5.22 2.98 7.03
CA SER A 158 -4.47 4.03 6.33
C SER A 158 -4.18 5.21 7.27
N THR A 159 -3.55 6.25 6.75
CA THR A 159 -3.43 7.57 7.35
C THR A 159 -3.81 8.64 6.33
N VAL A 160 -3.95 9.90 6.77
CA VAL A 160 -4.21 11.01 5.84
C VAL A 160 -3.12 11.09 4.77
N ARG A 161 -1.85 11.03 5.17
CA ARG A 161 -0.70 11.03 4.26
C ARG A 161 -0.76 9.87 3.27
N ASP A 162 -0.95 8.65 3.77
CA ASP A 162 -0.90 7.45 2.95
C ASP A 162 -2.11 7.39 2.01
N THR A 163 -3.29 7.87 2.46
CA THR A 163 -4.47 8.02 1.60
C THR A 163 -4.23 9.03 0.48
N ALA A 164 -3.57 10.15 0.77
CA ALA A 164 -3.18 11.10 -0.27
C ALA A 164 -2.19 10.49 -1.28
N GLY A 165 -1.27 9.63 -0.81
CA GLY A 165 -0.34 8.88 -1.65
C GLY A 165 -1.01 7.89 -2.60
N MET A 166 -2.18 7.34 -2.24
CA MET A 166 -2.91 6.41 -3.12
C MET A 166 -3.32 7.04 -4.46
N VAL A 167 -3.45 8.37 -4.52
CA VAL A 167 -3.84 9.05 -5.77
C VAL A 167 -2.74 8.91 -6.83
N PRO A 168 -1.50 9.39 -6.62
CA PRO A 168 -0.42 9.18 -7.58
C PRO A 168 -0.07 7.69 -7.76
N ASP A 169 -0.18 6.84 -6.71
CA ASP A 169 0.00 5.39 -6.83
C ASP A 169 -0.97 4.79 -7.87
N GLY A 170 -2.22 5.25 -7.86
CA GLY A 170 -3.23 4.82 -8.83
C GLY A 170 -2.84 5.17 -10.28
N TYR A 171 -2.31 6.37 -10.51
CA TYR A 171 -1.88 6.80 -11.84
C TYR A 171 -0.64 6.04 -12.34
N LEU A 172 0.23 5.56 -11.48
CA LEU A 172 1.38 4.74 -11.86
C LEU A 172 1.06 3.25 -11.94
N ASN A 173 -0.16 2.85 -11.58
CA ASN A 173 -0.56 1.44 -11.66
C ASN A 173 -0.95 1.09 -13.11
N PRO A 174 -0.26 0.13 -13.78
CA PRO A 174 -0.58 -0.26 -15.15
C PRO A 174 -2.01 -0.75 -15.35
N LEU A 175 -2.67 -1.30 -14.32
CA LEU A 175 -4.06 -1.74 -14.40
C LEU A 175 -5.04 -0.58 -14.65
N TYR A 176 -4.66 0.65 -14.34
CA TYR A 176 -5.49 1.81 -14.62
C TYR A 176 -5.69 2.04 -16.12
N TYR A 177 -4.69 1.64 -16.93
CA TYR A 177 -4.64 1.86 -18.38
C TYR A 177 -5.18 0.68 -19.20
N VAL A 178 -5.78 -0.32 -18.57
CA VAL A 178 -6.48 -1.40 -19.27
C VAL A 178 -7.81 -0.85 -19.81
N ASP A 179 -7.96 -0.82 -21.14
CA ASP A 179 -9.13 -0.22 -21.79
C ASP A 179 -10.41 -1.07 -21.63
N ASP A 180 -10.28 -2.40 -21.70
CA ASP A 180 -11.41 -3.30 -21.52
C ASP A 180 -11.79 -3.40 -20.03
N GLU A 181 -12.97 -2.91 -19.70
CA GLU A 181 -13.47 -2.87 -18.32
C GLU A 181 -13.62 -4.27 -17.71
N SER A 182 -14.02 -5.26 -18.50
CA SER A 182 -14.21 -6.64 -18.02
C SER A 182 -12.88 -7.24 -17.57
N TRP A 183 -11.83 -7.07 -18.38
CA TRP A 183 -10.48 -7.49 -18.03
C TRP A 183 -9.93 -6.70 -16.84
N LYS A 184 -10.11 -5.38 -16.81
CA LYS A 184 -9.69 -4.52 -15.71
C LYS A 184 -10.27 -4.99 -14.38
N TYR A 185 -11.60 -5.14 -14.29
CA TYR A 185 -12.25 -5.57 -13.05
C TYR A 185 -11.89 -7.02 -12.69
N GLY A 186 -11.74 -7.91 -13.68
CA GLY A 186 -11.29 -9.28 -13.45
C GLY A 186 -9.89 -9.34 -12.84
N LEU A 187 -8.94 -8.57 -13.38
CA LEU A 187 -7.58 -8.48 -12.84
C LEU A 187 -7.55 -7.86 -11.44
N VAL A 188 -8.30 -6.78 -11.22
CA VAL A 188 -8.40 -6.16 -9.88
C VAL A 188 -8.99 -7.15 -8.87
N ALA A 189 -10.07 -7.85 -9.22
CA ALA A 189 -10.68 -8.84 -8.33
C ALA A 189 -9.69 -9.98 -8.01
N LEU A 190 -8.99 -10.49 -9.00
CA LEU A 190 -7.97 -11.54 -8.80
C LEU A 190 -6.83 -11.04 -7.89
N ARG A 191 -6.37 -9.78 -8.06
CA ARG A 191 -5.37 -9.17 -7.17
C ARG A 191 -5.86 -9.13 -5.72
N VAL A 192 -7.12 -8.71 -5.51
CA VAL A 192 -7.72 -8.63 -4.17
C VAL A 192 -7.79 -10.02 -3.53
N VAL A 193 -8.26 -11.03 -4.27
CA VAL A 193 -8.36 -12.40 -3.79
C VAL A 193 -6.98 -12.99 -3.47
N ASP A 194 -5.98 -12.84 -4.36
CA ASP A 194 -4.61 -13.32 -4.14
C ASP A 194 -3.98 -12.65 -2.91
N THR A 195 -4.13 -11.32 -2.78
CA THR A 195 -3.63 -10.57 -1.63
C THR A 195 -4.30 -11.06 -0.34
N ARG A 196 -5.63 -11.21 -0.34
CA ARG A 196 -6.36 -11.71 0.82
C ARG A 196 -5.98 -13.13 1.19
N ALA A 197 -5.78 -14.00 0.21
CA ALA A 197 -5.34 -15.37 0.43
C ALA A 197 -3.97 -15.42 1.15
N ARG A 198 -3.03 -14.58 0.77
CA ARG A 198 -1.71 -14.47 1.44
C ARG A 198 -1.84 -14.00 2.89
N LEU A 199 -2.85 -13.20 3.22
CA LEU A 199 -3.08 -12.66 4.55
C LEU A 199 -3.91 -13.59 5.48
N LEU A 200 -4.41 -14.74 5.01
CA LEU A 200 -5.21 -15.64 5.84
C LEU A 200 -4.47 -16.14 7.09
N GLY A 201 -3.15 -16.35 6.99
CA GLY A 201 -2.32 -16.72 8.14
C GLY A 201 -2.24 -15.61 9.20
N ALA A 202 -1.94 -14.38 8.77
CA ALA A 202 -1.85 -13.22 9.65
C ALA A 202 -3.21 -12.91 10.31
N SER A 203 -4.32 -13.05 9.57
CA SER A 203 -5.66 -12.88 10.13
C SER A 203 -5.97 -13.89 11.23
N ARG A 204 -5.53 -15.15 11.11
CA ARG A 204 -5.70 -16.14 12.19
C ARG A 204 -4.95 -15.74 13.46
N VAL A 205 -3.71 -15.22 13.33
CA VAL A 205 -2.96 -14.73 14.48
C VAL A 205 -3.70 -13.58 15.16
N ARG A 206 -4.17 -12.59 14.39
CA ARG A 206 -5.01 -11.52 14.92
C ARG A 206 -6.24 -12.05 15.65
N ASP A 207 -7.00 -12.92 15.00
CA ASP A 207 -8.28 -13.46 15.53
C ASP A 207 -8.07 -14.26 16.83
N THR A 208 -6.87 -14.83 17.06
CA THR A 208 -6.57 -15.62 18.27
C THR A 208 -5.87 -14.83 19.36
N ALA A 209 -5.08 -13.82 19.03
CA ALA A 209 -4.23 -13.10 19.97
C ALA A 209 -4.75 -11.71 20.37
N ALA A 210 -5.61 -11.09 19.55
CA ALA A 210 -6.08 -9.73 19.81
C ALA A 210 -7.29 -9.72 20.77
N LEU A 211 -7.19 -8.96 21.86
CA LEU A 211 -8.32 -8.61 22.72
C LEU A 211 -9.27 -7.63 22.02
N ASP A 212 -8.70 -6.67 21.29
CA ASP A 212 -9.41 -5.71 20.44
C ASP A 212 -8.78 -5.75 19.04
N GLY A 213 -9.56 -6.28 18.07
CA GLY A 213 -9.08 -6.43 16.68
C GLY A 213 -8.84 -5.10 15.98
N TYR A 214 -9.56 -4.04 16.34
CA TYR A 214 -9.36 -2.71 15.79
C TYR A 214 -8.01 -2.14 16.24
N LEU A 215 -7.76 -2.11 17.55
CA LEU A 215 -6.50 -1.61 18.10
C LEU A 215 -5.31 -2.42 17.59
N PHE A 216 -5.41 -3.74 17.57
CA PHE A 216 -4.38 -4.61 17.01
C PHE A 216 -4.07 -4.25 15.55
N THR A 217 -5.11 -4.05 14.73
CA THR A 217 -4.93 -3.74 13.31
C THR A 217 -4.30 -2.35 13.13
N ARG A 218 -4.70 -1.36 13.93
CA ARG A 218 -4.14 -0.01 13.93
C ARG A 218 -2.65 -0.03 14.24
N GLU A 219 -2.27 -0.68 15.34
CA GLU A 219 -0.87 -0.72 15.78
C GLU A 219 -0.01 -1.56 14.81
N ALA A 220 -0.50 -2.70 14.35
CA ALA A 220 0.20 -3.51 13.34
C ALA A 220 0.43 -2.73 12.04
N TYR A 221 -0.55 -1.95 11.58
CA TYR A 221 -0.40 -1.07 10.42
C TYR A 221 0.67 -0.02 10.64
N ARG A 222 0.63 0.70 11.77
CA ARG A 222 1.58 1.77 12.10
C ARG A 222 3.01 1.25 12.23
N GLN A 223 3.21 0.13 12.94
CA GLN A 223 4.51 -0.51 13.07
C GLN A 223 5.06 -0.99 11.72
N HIS A 224 4.20 -1.63 10.92
CA HIS A 224 4.59 -2.05 9.58
C HIS A 224 4.97 -0.84 8.71
N ARG A 225 4.18 0.23 8.77
CA ARG A 225 4.41 1.45 8.01
C ARG A 225 5.70 2.16 8.42
N TRP A 226 5.94 2.26 9.73
CA TRP A 226 7.16 2.80 10.29
C TRP A 226 8.40 2.03 9.81
N ASN A 227 8.33 0.71 9.88
CA ASN A 227 9.40 -0.16 9.38
C ASN A 227 9.67 0.05 7.89
N ARG A 228 8.63 0.19 7.06
CA ARG A 228 8.79 0.44 5.62
C ARG A 228 9.40 1.80 5.31
N ILE A 229 8.98 2.87 5.97
CA ILE A 229 9.54 4.21 5.80
C ILE A 229 11.05 4.23 6.09
N HIS A 230 11.52 3.35 6.98
CA HIS A 230 12.93 3.23 7.36
C HIS A 230 13.65 2.04 6.70
N ASP A 231 13.10 1.50 5.61
CA ASP A 231 13.73 0.40 4.83
C ASP A 231 14.08 -0.83 5.67
N GLY A 232 13.24 -1.15 6.66
CA GLY A 232 13.46 -2.28 7.56
C GLY A 232 14.46 -2.02 8.70
N ASN A 233 14.99 -0.79 8.81
CA ASN A 233 15.92 -0.40 9.87
C ASN A 233 15.42 0.85 10.63
N PRO A 234 14.27 0.77 11.32
CA PRO A 234 13.73 1.90 12.05
C PRO A 234 14.66 2.29 13.21
N PRO A 235 14.77 3.59 13.54
CA PRO A 235 15.49 4.03 14.72
C PRO A 235 14.92 3.35 15.97
N PRO A 236 15.74 3.04 16.97
CA PRO A 236 15.26 2.50 18.24
C PRO A 236 14.32 3.51 18.89
N PRO A 237 13.31 3.05 19.67
CA PRO A 237 12.45 3.94 20.44
C PRO A 237 13.30 4.83 21.32
N SER A 238 13.00 6.14 21.35
CA SER A 238 13.62 7.06 22.28
C SER A 238 12.96 6.84 23.64
N PHE A 239 13.64 6.13 24.52
CA PHE A 239 13.27 6.12 25.94
C PHE A 239 13.82 7.41 26.56
N ASP A 240 12.99 8.44 26.67
CA ASP A 240 13.29 9.58 27.52
C ASP A 240 13.23 9.06 28.96
N LEU A 241 14.41 8.81 29.54
CA LEU A 241 14.58 8.51 30.96
C LEU A 241 14.47 9.85 31.70
N ASP A 242 13.23 10.30 31.98
CA ASP A 242 12.97 11.38 32.92
C ASP A 242 13.20 10.93 34.38
#